data_7d39f3d8a20c6cfbfe5303d1b5b04654
#
_entry.id   7d39f3d8a20c6cfbfe5303d1b5b04654
#
_cell.length_a   1.000
_cell.length_b   1.000
_cell.length_c   1.000
_cell.angle_alpha   90.00
_cell.angle_beta   90.00
_cell.angle_gamma   90.00
#
_symmetry.space_group_name_H-M   'P 1'
#
loop_
_entity.id
_entity.type
_entity.pdbx_description
1 polymer ?
#
loop_
_entity_poly.entity_id
_entity_poly.type
_entity_poly.pdbx_seq_one_letter_code
_entity_poly.pdbx_strand_id
1 'polypeptide(L)'
;MASTRRLAAIFAADVAGYSRLMGADEEGTHKRVKAHLRQLINPKIEEHRGHVVKNTGDGMLAEFASVVDAVRCAAEIQRAMADRDLDLAEDRRLRFRIGVNLGHVIADDGDIYGDGVNIAVRLEGLAAPGGVCISGTVRDHIGDRLPYAFDDMGEQSVKNIARPVRVYALRPEGGAGASAATVSSSASSSPPVAAPRLSIVVLPFTNLSDDREQQYFADGMTEDLTTDLSRLENMFVISRNTAFTYRSKPIDTKQIGRELGVRYVLEGSVRRSGGQVRVNAQLIDAATDAHLWAERFDGDMGDLFALQSDVTSRIANALGVELIAAVAARPTEHLDALDQILRGRATRLKPNSRDVYAEAISLFEHALALDPQSVEAQTRLAGTLVSRVLNGMSDSAAADLARAQALVGQALVTLPRYAFAHFVKGVVLRAQHRWEEAIPAYETALAFNRNLVMAINGLAWCKLYAGSIEEVIPLEEQVISLGPREPWIGHCYYLIGTVHMLQSRTDEAILWLEKARSAGPAILFNQVRLASAYALKGETERAAAELAEAQRLHGGDLFSSIACLFRAHGWASRRFALFTKLGISPGCARPDCRRNDRPCRLPVNTVPH
;
A
#
# COMPACT_ATOMS: atom_id res chain seq x y z
N MET A 1 -41.27 2.99 4.00
CA MET A 1 -42.22 1.94 3.54
C MET A 1 -41.91 0.66 4.33
N ALA A 2 -42.91 -0.20 4.59
CA ALA A 2 -42.65 -1.41 5.38
C ALA A 2 -41.81 -2.40 4.57
N SER A 3 -40.69 -2.90 5.11
CA SER A 3 -39.88 -3.92 4.49
C SER A 3 -40.69 -5.21 4.29
N THR A 4 -40.72 -5.74 3.06
CA THR A 4 -41.54 -6.93 2.73
C THR A 4 -40.62 -8.13 2.56
N ARG A 5 -40.86 -9.20 3.33
CA ARG A 5 -40.14 -10.46 3.20
C ARG A 5 -40.84 -11.40 2.22
N ARG A 6 -40.14 -11.88 1.20
CA ARG A 6 -40.70 -12.78 0.19
C ARG A 6 -39.66 -13.80 -0.29
N LEU A 7 -40.14 -14.88 -0.91
CA LEU A 7 -39.29 -15.87 -1.57
C LEU A 7 -39.07 -15.45 -3.02
N ALA A 8 -37.81 -15.43 -3.48
CA ALA A 8 -37.44 -15.10 -4.85
C ALA A 8 -36.29 -15.98 -5.34
N ALA A 9 -36.23 -16.19 -6.66
CA ALA A 9 -35.03 -16.71 -7.29
C ALA A 9 -34.09 -15.52 -7.55
N ILE A 10 -32.90 -15.60 -6.99
CA ILE A 10 -31.90 -14.53 -7.01
C ILE A 10 -30.85 -14.92 -8.02
N PHE A 11 -30.53 -14.00 -8.91
CA PHE A 11 -29.53 -14.12 -9.97
C PHE A 11 -28.42 -13.10 -9.70
N ALA A 12 -27.21 -13.58 -9.48
CA ALA A 12 -26.01 -12.76 -9.36
C ALA A 12 -25.08 -13.04 -10.54
N ALA A 13 -24.54 -12.00 -11.16
CA ALA A 13 -23.56 -12.13 -12.24
C ALA A 13 -22.42 -11.15 -12.05
N ASP A 14 -21.20 -11.55 -12.43
CA ASP A 14 -19.98 -10.75 -12.35
C ASP A 14 -19.04 -11.06 -13.52
N VAL A 15 -18.18 -10.10 -13.90
CA VAL A 15 -17.19 -10.27 -14.97
C VAL A 15 -15.94 -10.96 -14.43
N ALA A 16 -15.64 -12.14 -14.91
CA ALA A 16 -14.44 -12.88 -14.54
C ALA A 16 -13.16 -12.11 -14.87
N GLY A 17 -12.34 -11.82 -13.85
CA GLY A 17 -11.07 -11.12 -14.02
C GLY A 17 -11.20 -9.66 -14.44
N TYR A 18 -12.27 -8.98 -14.06
CA TYR A 18 -12.55 -7.57 -14.39
C TYR A 18 -11.37 -6.64 -14.11
N SER A 19 -10.75 -6.71 -12.95
CA SER A 19 -9.59 -5.86 -12.57
C SER A 19 -8.40 -6.04 -13.54
N ARG A 20 -8.16 -7.27 -14.03
CA ARG A 20 -7.11 -7.56 -15.01
C ARG A 20 -7.44 -6.93 -16.37
N LEU A 21 -8.70 -7.04 -16.82
CA LEU A 21 -9.18 -6.46 -18.08
C LEU A 21 -9.15 -4.94 -18.04
N MET A 22 -9.55 -4.34 -16.92
CA MET A 22 -9.46 -2.89 -16.68
C MET A 22 -8.00 -2.41 -16.67
N GLY A 23 -7.09 -3.17 -16.09
CA GLY A 23 -5.66 -2.85 -16.11
C GLY A 23 -5.03 -2.86 -17.51
N ALA A 24 -5.59 -3.66 -18.44
CA ALA A 24 -5.11 -3.73 -19.81
C ALA A 24 -5.74 -2.66 -20.74
N ASP A 25 -7.02 -2.34 -20.53
CA ASP A 25 -7.79 -1.36 -21.32
C ASP A 25 -9.00 -0.88 -20.51
N GLU A 26 -8.83 0.20 -19.75
CA GLU A 26 -9.84 0.71 -18.81
C GLU A 26 -11.10 1.19 -19.53
N GLU A 27 -10.94 2.13 -20.48
CA GLU A 27 -12.07 2.72 -21.19
C GLU A 27 -12.78 1.70 -22.09
N GLY A 28 -12.04 0.90 -22.82
CA GLY A 28 -12.59 -0.12 -23.72
C GLY A 28 -13.30 -1.22 -22.95
N THR A 29 -12.75 -1.71 -21.84
CA THR A 29 -13.38 -2.72 -21.01
C THR A 29 -14.67 -2.20 -20.38
N HIS A 30 -14.64 -1.00 -19.78
CA HIS A 30 -15.82 -0.38 -19.19
C HIS A 30 -16.94 -0.16 -20.21
N LYS A 31 -16.58 0.33 -21.40
CA LYS A 31 -17.53 0.54 -22.51
C LYS A 31 -18.16 -0.77 -22.99
N ARG A 32 -17.37 -1.84 -23.12
CA ARG A 32 -17.85 -3.17 -23.52
C ARG A 32 -18.76 -3.80 -22.48
N VAL A 33 -18.40 -3.76 -21.18
CA VAL A 33 -19.25 -4.26 -20.10
C VAL A 33 -20.61 -3.56 -20.12
N LYS A 34 -20.63 -2.22 -20.21
CA LYS A 34 -21.88 -1.46 -20.33
C LYS A 34 -22.69 -1.83 -21.58
N ALA A 35 -22.01 -2.08 -22.69
CA ALA A 35 -22.68 -2.51 -23.94
C ALA A 35 -23.33 -3.89 -23.78
N HIS A 36 -22.61 -4.87 -23.18
CA HIS A 36 -23.17 -6.21 -22.95
C HIS A 36 -24.32 -6.19 -21.95
N LEU A 37 -24.21 -5.41 -20.86
CA LEU A 37 -25.32 -5.24 -19.91
C LEU A 37 -26.57 -4.69 -20.60
N ARG A 38 -26.42 -3.61 -21.39
CA ARG A 38 -27.57 -2.93 -22.04
C ARG A 38 -28.17 -3.69 -23.21
N GLN A 39 -27.33 -4.32 -24.04
CA GLN A 39 -27.74 -4.89 -25.31
C GLN A 39 -28.09 -6.38 -25.25
N LEU A 40 -27.63 -7.07 -24.21
CA LEU A 40 -27.84 -8.51 -24.08
C LEU A 40 -28.44 -8.88 -22.74
N ILE A 41 -27.76 -8.55 -21.62
CA ILE A 41 -28.08 -9.13 -20.31
C ILE A 41 -29.41 -8.57 -19.79
N ASN A 42 -29.57 -7.25 -19.72
CA ASN A 42 -30.80 -6.64 -19.24
C ASN A 42 -32.03 -7.03 -20.09
N PRO A 43 -31.98 -6.99 -21.47
CA PRO A 43 -33.09 -7.47 -22.27
C PRO A 43 -33.42 -8.94 -22.07
N LYS A 44 -32.40 -9.81 -21.85
CA LYS A 44 -32.64 -11.23 -21.57
C LYS A 44 -33.31 -11.44 -20.20
N ILE A 45 -32.94 -10.68 -19.20
CA ILE A 45 -33.58 -10.71 -17.88
C ILE A 45 -35.05 -10.32 -18.00
N GLU A 46 -35.34 -9.25 -18.72
CA GLU A 46 -36.73 -8.79 -18.96
C GLU A 46 -37.55 -9.80 -19.79
N GLU A 47 -36.97 -10.40 -20.84
CA GLU A 47 -37.59 -11.45 -21.66
C GLU A 47 -38.04 -12.65 -20.78
N HIS A 48 -37.24 -13.01 -19.80
CA HIS A 48 -37.53 -14.07 -18.82
C HIS A 48 -38.28 -13.58 -17.57
N ARG A 49 -38.88 -12.40 -17.61
CA ARG A 49 -39.70 -11.84 -16.52
C ARG A 49 -38.92 -11.61 -15.23
N GLY A 50 -37.62 -11.39 -15.35
CA GLY A 50 -36.77 -10.97 -14.25
C GLY A 50 -36.76 -9.46 -14.08
N HIS A 51 -36.33 -9.03 -12.90
CA HIS A 51 -36.16 -7.62 -12.59
C HIS A 51 -34.73 -7.35 -12.15
N VAL A 52 -34.05 -6.42 -12.82
CA VAL A 52 -32.69 -5.97 -12.41
C VAL A 52 -32.84 -5.09 -11.18
N VAL A 53 -32.26 -5.55 -10.07
CA VAL A 53 -32.29 -4.84 -8.78
C VAL A 53 -31.21 -3.77 -8.76
N LYS A 54 -29.97 -4.15 -9.10
CA LYS A 54 -28.84 -3.20 -9.16
C LYS A 54 -27.70 -3.70 -10.02
N ASN A 55 -26.92 -2.75 -10.55
CA ASN A 55 -25.64 -2.98 -11.18
C ASN A 55 -24.51 -2.55 -10.23
N THR A 56 -23.46 -3.39 -10.08
CA THR A 56 -22.34 -3.19 -9.14
C THR A 56 -21.03 -2.81 -9.84
N GLY A 57 -21.12 -2.18 -11.02
CA GLY A 57 -19.95 -1.79 -11.82
C GLY A 57 -19.48 -2.88 -12.78
N ASP A 58 -18.97 -3.95 -12.27
CA ASP A 58 -18.52 -5.18 -12.99
C ASP A 58 -19.54 -6.32 -12.92
N GLY A 59 -20.52 -6.22 -12.03
CA GLY A 59 -21.55 -7.23 -11.79
C GLY A 59 -22.96 -6.68 -11.76
N MET A 60 -23.91 -7.56 -11.50
CA MET A 60 -25.32 -7.22 -11.36
C MET A 60 -26.06 -8.18 -10.45
N LEU A 61 -27.15 -7.71 -9.91
CA LEU A 61 -28.10 -8.49 -9.12
C LEU A 61 -29.49 -8.35 -9.74
N ALA A 62 -30.14 -9.47 -9.99
CA ALA A 62 -31.51 -9.52 -10.48
C ALA A 62 -32.34 -10.53 -9.70
N GLU A 63 -33.64 -10.42 -9.75
CA GLU A 63 -34.58 -11.33 -9.14
C GLU A 63 -35.61 -11.83 -10.15
N PHE A 64 -36.09 -13.06 -9.92
CA PHE A 64 -37.11 -13.70 -10.71
C PHE A 64 -38.18 -14.31 -9.79
N ALA A 65 -39.43 -14.29 -10.25
CA ALA A 65 -40.50 -15.00 -9.59
C ALA A 65 -40.42 -16.52 -9.82
N SER A 66 -39.73 -16.94 -10.89
CA SER A 66 -39.59 -18.34 -11.30
C SER A 66 -38.11 -18.77 -11.33
N VAL A 67 -37.79 -19.84 -10.63
CA VAL A 67 -36.46 -20.48 -10.64
C VAL A 67 -36.11 -21.00 -12.05
N VAL A 68 -37.10 -21.55 -12.75
CA VAL A 68 -36.92 -22.08 -14.10
C VAL A 68 -36.55 -20.97 -15.09
N ASP A 69 -37.21 -19.80 -14.98
CA ASP A 69 -36.92 -18.65 -15.83
C ASP A 69 -35.53 -18.07 -15.50
N ALA A 70 -35.15 -18.01 -14.24
CA ALA A 70 -33.82 -17.55 -13.82
C ALA A 70 -32.69 -18.40 -14.42
N VAL A 71 -32.82 -19.72 -14.35
CA VAL A 71 -31.77 -20.66 -14.87
C VAL A 71 -31.76 -20.69 -16.38
N ARG A 72 -32.93 -20.61 -17.05
CA ARG A 72 -33.03 -20.50 -18.49
C ARG A 72 -32.36 -19.22 -18.99
N CYS A 73 -32.65 -18.09 -18.34
CA CYS A 73 -32.03 -16.82 -18.61
C CYS A 73 -30.50 -16.89 -18.48
N ALA A 74 -30.00 -17.47 -17.38
CA ALA A 74 -28.57 -17.66 -17.16
C ALA A 74 -27.89 -18.47 -18.26
N ALA A 75 -28.49 -19.58 -18.67
CA ALA A 75 -27.97 -20.45 -19.75
C ALA A 75 -27.95 -19.73 -21.10
N GLU A 76 -29.02 -18.99 -21.42
CA GLU A 76 -29.11 -18.23 -22.68
C GLU A 76 -28.14 -17.03 -22.73
N ILE A 77 -27.92 -16.33 -21.61
CA ILE A 77 -26.92 -15.28 -21.50
C ILE A 77 -25.53 -15.85 -21.75
N GLN A 78 -25.15 -16.95 -21.11
CA GLN A 78 -23.82 -17.55 -21.31
C GLN A 78 -23.61 -18.05 -22.75
N ARG A 79 -24.63 -18.63 -23.37
CA ARG A 79 -24.56 -19.04 -24.77
C ARG A 79 -24.37 -17.84 -25.70
N ALA A 80 -25.16 -16.79 -25.52
CA ALA A 80 -25.05 -15.58 -26.32
C ALA A 80 -23.73 -14.80 -26.10
N MET A 81 -23.15 -14.89 -24.87
CA MET A 81 -21.85 -14.32 -24.58
C MET A 81 -20.70 -15.13 -25.23
N ALA A 82 -20.83 -16.44 -25.40
CA ALA A 82 -19.82 -17.26 -26.07
C ALA A 82 -19.56 -16.84 -27.53
N ASP A 83 -20.59 -16.32 -28.18
CA ASP A 83 -20.53 -15.86 -29.58
C ASP A 83 -20.10 -14.40 -29.73
N ARG A 84 -19.92 -13.71 -28.59
CA ARG A 84 -19.46 -12.30 -28.57
C ARG A 84 -17.97 -12.21 -28.34
N ASP A 85 -17.39 -11.09 -28.75
CA ASP A 85 -15.96 -10.79 -28.59
C ASP A 85 -15.03 -11.81 -29.29
N LEU A 86 -15.51 -12.60 -30.23
CA LEU A 86 -14.71 -13.61 -30.95
C LEU A 86 -13.53 -13.01 -31.73
N ASP A 87 -13.62 -11.74 -32.10
CA ASP A 87 -12.56 -10.98 -32.79
C ASP A 87 -11.41 -10.59 -31.82
N LEU A 88 -11.63 -10.73 -30.51
CA LEU A 88 -10.64 -10.43 -29.50
C LEU A 88 -9.84 -11.68 -29.11
N ALA A 89 -8.56 -11.46 -28.72
CA ALA A 89 -7.74 -12.50 -28.11
C ALA A 89 -8.44 -13.04 -26.84
N GLU A 90 -8.27 -14.33 -26.54
CA GLU A 90 -9.04 -15.03 -25.50
C GLU A 90 -8.88 -14.37 -24.12
N ASP A 91 -7.72 -13.85 -23.83
CA ASP A 91 -7.38 -13.14 -22.58
C ASP A 91 -8.07 -11.76 -22.46
N ARG A 92 -8.61 -11.23 -23.54
CA ARG A 92 -9.34 -9.94 -23.59
C ARG A 92 -10.85 -10.08 -23.71
N ARG A 93 -11.38 -11.31 -23.85
CA ARG A 93 -12.81 -11.57 -23.94
C ARG A 93 -13.50 -11.38 -22.60
N LEU A 94 -14.70 -10.76 -22.62
CA LEU A 94 -15.52 -10.65 -21.43
C LEU A 94 -16.27 -11.96 -21.19
N ARG A 95 -16.09 -12.55 -20.02
CA ARG A 95 -16.79 -13.78 -19.61
C ARG A 95 -17.46 -13.51 -18.26
N PHE A 96 -18.77 -13.73 -18.19
CA PHE A 96 -19.51 -13.61 -16.94
C PHE A 96 -19.47 -14.93 -16.17
N ARG A 97 -19.54 -14.82 -14.86
CA ARG A 97 -19.86 -15.92 -13.93
C ARG A 97 -21.26 -15.65 -13.42
N ILE A 98 -22.08 -16.67 -13.31
CA ILE A 98 -23.48 -16.51 -12.88
C ILE A 98 -23.79 -17.49 -11.75
N GLY A 99 -24.40 -16.97 -10.67
CA GLY A 99 -24.91 -17.74 -9.55
C GLY A 99 -26.44 -17.59 -9.43
N VAL A 100 -27.18 -18.71 -9.28
CA VAL A 100 -28.63 -18.67 -9.08
C VAL A 100 -29.00 -19.40 -7.80
N ASN A 101 -29.75 -18.73 -6.92
CA ASN A 101 -30.26 -19.30 -5.67
C ASN A 101 -31.74 -18.99 -5.45
N LEU A 102 -32.44 -19.88 -4.76
CA LEU A 102 -33.81 -19.64 -4.28
C LEU A 102 -33.78 -19.40 -2.77
N GLY A 103 -34.24 -18.24 -2.34
CA GLY A 103 -34.21 -17.88 -0.92
C GLY A 103 -35.12 -16.72 -0.55
N HIS A 104 -35.30 -16.54 0.76
CA HIS A 104 -36.02 -15.37 1.25
C HIS A 104 -35.20 -14.10 1.08
N VAL A 105 -35.84 -13.06 0.56
CA VAL A 105 -35.28 -11.70 0.44
C VAL A 105 -36.11 -10.73 1.24
N ILE A 106 -35.47 -9.70 1.75
CA ILE A 106 -36.08 -8.51 2.32
C ILE A 106 -35.95 -7.43 1.25
N ALA A 107 -37.07 -6.97 0.71
CA ALA A 107 -37.11 -5.86 -0.22
C ALA A 107 -37.28 -4.55 0.55
N ASP A 108 -36.36 -3.61 0.38
CA ASP A 108 -36.37 -2.31 1.02
C ASP A 108 -35.76 -1.27 0.08
N ASP A 109 -36.50 -0.17 -0.17
CA ASP A 109 -36.11 0.96 -1.02
C ASP A 109 -35.51 0.60 -2.40
N GLY A 110 -36.11 -0.42 -3.05
CA GLY A 110 -35.70 -0.86 -4.38
C GLY A 110 -34.50 -1.83 -4.42
N ASP A 111 -33.93 -2.19 -3.30
CA ASP A 111 -32.87 -3.18 -3.17
C ASP A 111 -33.36 -4.46 -2.47
N ILE A 112 -32.61 -5.56 -2.58
CA ILE A 112 -32.92 -6.83 -1.92
C ILE A 112 -31.76 -7.29 -1.03
N TYR A 113 -32.10 -7.79 0.16
CA TYR A 113 -31.15 -8.20 1.19
C TYR A 113 -31.51 -9.60 1.73
N GLY A 114 -30.55 -10.26 2.37
CA GLY A 114 -30.74 -11.53 3.11
C GLY A 114 -29.84 -12.65 2.67
N ASP A 115 -29.92 -13.78 3.40
CA ASP A 115 -29.05 -14.94 3.15
C ASP A 115 -29.21 -15.50 1.73
N GLY A 116 -30.41 -15.41 1.16
CA GLY A 116 -30.66 -15.82 -0.22
C GLY A 116 -29.79 -15.09 -1.24
N VAL A 117 -29.61 -13.77 -1.05
CA VAL A 117 -28.75 -12.94 -1.90
C VAL A 117 -27.28 -13.33 -1.72
N ASN A 118 -26.85 -13.50 -0.48
CA ASN A 118 -25.49 -13.89 -0.17
C ASN A 118 -25.10 -15.24 -0.80
N ILE A 119 -26.02 -16.22 -0.79
CA ILE A 119 -25.81 -17.51 -1.44
C ILE A 119 -25.64 -17.31 -2.95
N ALA A 120 -26.50 -16.55 -3.63
CA ALA A 120 -26.42 -16.34 -5.07
C ALA A 120 -25.07 -15.72 -5.49
N VAL A 121 -24.59 -14.72 -4.79
CA VAL A 121 -23.27 -14.07 -5.01
C VAL A 121 -22.12 -15.08 -4.79
N ARG A 122 -22.25 -16.00 -3.83
CA ARG A 122 -21.22 -17.03 -3.60
C ARG A 122 -21.21 -18.10 -4.67
N LEU A 123 -22.38 -18.49 -5.16
CA LEU A 123 -22.50 -19.41 -6.30
C LEU A 123 -21.90 -18.82 -7.56
N GLU A 124 -22.09 -17.51 -7.78
CA GLU A 124 -21.43 -16.76 -8.85
C GLU A 124 -19.89 -16.92 -8.75
N GLY A 125 -19.32 -16.67 -7.57
CA GLY A 125 -17.87 -16.80 -7.33
C GLY A 125 -17.33 -18.23 -7.52
N LEU A 126 -18.16 -19.27 -7.38
CA LEU A 126 -17.80 -20.67 -7.63
C LEU A 126 -17.91 -21.07 -9.13
N ALA A 127 -18.62 -20.29 -9.92
CA ALA A 127 -18.79 -20.56 -11.34
C ALA A 127 -17.46 -20.32 -12.11
N ALA A 128 -17.15 -21.23 -13.03
CA ALA A 128 -16.06 -21.01 -13.99
C ALA A 128 -16.37 -19.80 -14.88
N PRO A 129 -15.36 -19.12 -15.44
CA PRO A 129 -15.57 -18.05 -16.43
C PRO A 129 -16.44 -18.53 -17.59
N GLY A 130 -17.59 -17.91 -17.82
CA GLY A 130 -18.60 -18.36 -18.77
C GLY A 130 -19.54 -19.45 -18.24
N GLY A 131 -19.45 -19.80 -16.95
CA GLY A 131 -20.25 -20.85 -16.32
C GLY A 131 -21.43 -20.32 -15.49
N VAL A 132 -22.30 -21.26 -15.07
CA VAL A 132 -23.44 -21.00 -14.20
C VAL A 132 -23.41 -22.01 -13.05
N CYS A 133 -23.49 -21.55 -11.82
CA CYS A 133 -23.67 -22.38 -10.63
C CYS A 133 -25.04 -22.14 -10.00
N ILE A 134 -25.69 -23.21 -9.57
CA ILE A 134 -26.99 -23.15 -8.91
C ILE A 134 -26.95 -23.86 -7.56
N SER A 135 -27.79 -23.43 -6.62
CA SER A 135 -27.94 -24.14 -5.33
C SER A 135 -28.73 -25.44 -5.48
N GLY A 136 -28.54 -26.38 -4.53
CA GLY A 136 -29.34 -27.59 -4.42
C GLY A 136 -30.84 -27.30 -4.40
N THR A 137 -31.26 -26.27 -3.64
CA THR A 137 -32.65 -25.82 -3.61
C THR A 137 -33.16 -25.46 -5.01
N VAL A 138 -32.36 -24.76 -5.82
CA VAL A 138 -32.69 -24.42 -7.21
C VAL A 138 -32.79 -25.71 -8.05
N ARG A 139 -31.82 -26.61 -7.91
CA ARG A 139 -31.80 -27.92 -8.63
C ARG A 139 -33.04 -28.75 -8.34
N ASP A 140 -33.47 -28.83 -7.07
CA ASP A 140 -34.65 -29.57 -6.64
C ASP A 140 -35.95 -28.97 -7.23
N HIS A 141 -36.03 -27.61 -7.27
CA HIS A 141 -37.20 -26.94 -7.85
C HIS A 141 -37.26 -27.02 -9.38
N ILE A 142 -36.15 -27.09 -10.07
CA ILE A 142 -36.11 -27.25 -11.54
C ILE A 142 -36.54 -28.67 -11.92
N GLY A 143 -36.07 -29.70 -11.20
CA GLY A 143 -36.27 -31.08 -11.57
C GLY A 143 -35.86 -31.35 -13.02
N ASP A 144 -36.74 -31.95 -13.80
CA ASP A 144 -36.54 -32.25 -15.22
C ASP A 144 -37.18 -31.24 -16.19
N ARG A 145 -37.55 -30.06 -15.71
CA ARG A 145 -38.24 -29.01 -16.50
C ARG A 145 -37.36 -28.27 -17.50
N LEU A 146 -36.04 -28.42 -17.37
CA LEU A 146 -35.05 -27.81 -18.27
C LEU A 146 -34.19 -28.90 -18.91
N PRO A 147 -33.87 -28.77 -20.21
CA PRO A 147 -33.08 -29.74 -20.96
C PRO A 147 -31.57 -29.60 -20.67
N TYR A 148 -31.18 -29.16 -19.47
CA TYR A 148 -29.79 -28.92 -19.13
C TYR A 148 -29.25 -30.04 -18.23
N ALA A 149 -28.01 -30.44 -18.51
CA ALA A 149 -27.26 -31.31 -17.62
C ALA A 149 -26.51 -30.49 -16.56
N PHE A 150 -26.43 -31.04 -15.36
CA PHE A 150 -25.77 -30.40 -14.23
C PHE A 150 -24.74 -31.36 -13.64
N ASP A 151 -23.55 -30.83 -13.36
CA ASP A 151 -22.51 -31.55 -12.61
C ASP A 151 -22.65 -31.23 -11.13
N ASP A 152 -22.72 -32.23 -10.29
CA ASP A 152 -22.81 -32.06 -8.85
C ASP A 152 -21.41 -31.73 -8.29
N MET A 153 -21.26 -30.54 -7.78
CA MET A 153 -20.02 -30.03 -7.15
C MET A 153 -19.94 -30.41 -5.65
N GLY A 154 -20.93 -31.15 -5.14
CA GLY A 154 -21.00 -31.50 -3.72
C GLY A 154 -21.47 -30.38 -2.81
N GLU A 155 -21.36 -30.62 -1.51
CA GLU A 155 -21.64 -29.63 -0.49
C GLU A 155 -20.49 -28.66 -0.36
N GLN A 156 -20.77 -27.39 -0.58
CA GLN A 156 -19.82 -26.30 -0.45
C GLN A 156 -20.11 -25.53 0.84
N SER A 157 -19.10 -25.38 1.66
CA SER A 157 -19.16 -24.46 2.80
C SER A 157 -19.19 -23.02 2.28
N VAL A 158 -20.38 -22.47 2.21
CA VAL A 158 -20.58 -21.10 1.72
C VAL A 158 -20.43 -20.15 2.90
N LYS A 159 -19.49 -19.24 2.77
CA LYS A 159 -19.13 -18.29 3.83
C LYS A 159 -20.38 -17.55 4.36
N ASN A 160 -20.56 -17.56 5.68
CA ASN A 160 -21.70 -16.96 6.42
C ASN A 160 -23.05 -17.68 6.28
N ILE A 161 -23.08 -18.88 5.73
CA ILE A 161 -24.27 -19.71 5.73
C ILE A 161 -23.99 -20.85 6.71
N ALA A 162 -24.83 -20.95 7.76
CA ALA A 162 -24.63 -21.92 8.86
C ALA A 162 -24.67 -23.39 8.41
N ARG A 163 -25.19 -23.67 7.22
CA ARG A 163 -25.27 -25.01 6.64
C ARG A 163 -24.58 -25.04 5.29
N PRO A 164 -23.83 -26.11 4.97
CA PRO A 164 -23.28 -26.29 3.62
C PRO A 164 -24.39 -26.20 2.56
N VAL A 165 -24.08 -25.61 1.45
CA VAL A 165 -24.99 -25.50 0.30
C VAL A 165 -24.52 -26.48 -0.75
N ARG A 166 -25.38 -27.38 -1.18
CA ARG A 166 -25.09 -28.27 -2.31
C ARG A 166 -25.13 -27.45 -3.59
N VAL A 167 -24.09 -27.54 -4.41
CA VAL A 167 -23.88 -26.71 -5.60
C VAL A 167 -23.83 -27.57 -6.85
N TYR A 168 -24.46 -27.09 -7.90
CA TYR A 168 -24.47 -27.75 -9.21
C TYR A 168 -23.98 -26.76 -10.26
N ALA A 169 -23.04 -27.20 -11.13
CA ALA A 169 -22.60 -26.44 -12.27
C ALA A 169 -23.38 -26.84 -13.52
N LEU A 170 -23.84 -25.86 -14.31
CA LEU A 170 -24.48 -26.10 -15.60
C LEU A 170 -23.43 -26.58 -16.59
N ARG A 171 -23.67 -27.75 -17.21
CA ARG A 171 -22.79 -28.30 -18.25
C ARG A 171 -22.99 -27.55 -19.57
N PRO A 172 -21.92 -27.07 -20.24
CA PRO A 172 -22.03 -26.45 -21.54
C PRO A 172 -22.57 -27.46 -22.57
N GLU A 173 -23.56 -27.06 -23.40
CA GLU A 173 -24.02 -27.87 -24.55
C GLU A 173 -22.91 -27.88 -25.60
N GLY A 174 -22.31 -29.03 -25.89
CA GLY A 174 -21.32 -29.18 -26.95
C GLY A 174 -20.17 -30.15 -26.70
N GLY A 175 -20.07 -30.74 -25.51
CA GLY A 175 -19.04 -31.73 -25.17
C GLY A 175 -19.59 -33.15 -25.20
N ALA A 176 -19.61 -33.83 -26.32
CA ALA A 176 -19.87 -35.27 -26.41
C ALA A 176 -18.66 -36.03 -25.88
N GLY A 177 -18.86 -36.79 -24.78
CA GLY A 177 -18.12 -38.02 -24.51
C GLY A 177 -16.68 -37.88 -24.03
N ALA A 178 -16.51 -37.72 -22.71
CA ALA A 178 -15.39 -38.35 -22.03
C ALA A 178 -15.97 -39.19 -20.89
N SER A 179 -15.87 -40.52 -21.09
CA SER A 179 -16.27 -41.61 -20.22
C SER A 179 -15.86 -41.40 -18.76
N ALA A 180 -16.79 -41.69 -17.88
CA ALA A 180 -16.53 -41.87 -16.45
C ALA A 180 -15.37 -42.87 -16.23
N ALA A 181 -14.18 -42.34 -15.97
CA ALA A 181 -13.14 -43.08 -15.30
C ALA A 181 -13.37 -42.89 -13.81
N THR A 182 -13.81 -43.94 -13.17
CA THR A 182 -13.83 -44.13 -11.73
C THR A 182 -12.44 -43.83 -11.18
N VAL A 183 -12.25 -42.64 -10.66
CA VAL A 183 -11.05 -42.33 -9.89
C VAL A 183 -11.39 -42.62 -8.44
N SER A 184 -10.88 -43.77 -8.00
CA SER A 184 -10.79 -44.14 -6.59
C SER A 184 -10.25 -42.96 -5.81
N SER A 185 -10.94 -42.63 -4.72
CA SER A 185 -10.52 -41.66 -3.72
C SER A 185 -9.20 -42.09 -3.09
N SER A 186 -8.08 -41.71 -3.69
CA SER A 186 -6.86 -41.47 -2.95
C SER A 186 -6.87 -39.97 -2.60
N ALA A 187 -7.06 -39.70 -1.31
CA ALA A 187 -6.89 -38.40 -0.73
C ALA A 187 -5.43 -37.92 -0.97
N SER A 188 -5.21 -37.35 -2.14
CA SER A 188 -4.05 -36.47 -2.34
C SER A 188 -4.42 -35.15 -1.69
N SER A 189 -3.99 -34.99 -0.46
CA SER A 189 -3.87 -33.66 0.14
C SER A 189 -2.96 -32.83 -0.76
N SER A 190 -3.55 -32.08 -1.69
CA SER A 190 -2.84 -30.95 -2.28
C SER A 190 -2.39 -30.07 -1.12
N PRO A 191 -1.12 -29.69 -1.03
CA PRO A 191 -0.68 -28.81 0.03
C PRO A 191 -1.56 -27.55 -0.03
N PRO A 192 -2.00 -27.01 1.11
CA PRO A 192 -2.79 -25.79 1.13
C PRO A 192 -2.03 -24.73 0.34
N VAL A 193 -2.70 -24.09 -0.63
CA VAL A 193 -2.13 -22.98 -1.37
C VAL A 193 -1.65 -21.99 -0.31
N ALA A 194 -0.35 -21.84 -0.19
CA ALA A 194 0.24 -20.99 0.84
C ALA A 194 -0.33 -19.59 0.67
N ALA A 195 -0.88 -19.02 1.75
CA ALA A 195 -1.40 -17.66 1.75
C ALA A 195 -0.32 -16.70 1.17
N PRO A 196 -0.70 -15.71 0.34
CA PRO A 196 0.26 -14.72 -0.14
C PRO A 196 1.04 -14.15 1.05
N ARG A 197 2.36 -14.01 0.91
CA ARG A 197 3.27 -13.66 2.01
C ARG A 197 2.90 -12.36 2.70
N LEU A 198 2.48 -11.37 1.92
CA LEU A 198 1.92 -10.11 2.39
C LEU A 198 0.41 -10.15 2.15
N SER A 199 -0.33 -10.75 3.08
CA SER A 199 -1.79 -10.84 2.99
C SER A 199 -2.41 -10.53 4.34
N ILE A 200 -3.42 -9.65 4.35
CA ILE A 200 -4.03 -9.12 5.55
C ILE A 200 -5.55 -9.00 5.42
N VAL A 201 -6.23 -9.19 6.53
CA VAL A 201 -7.62 -8.77 6.72
C VAL A 201 -7.69 -7.74 7.82
N VAL A 202 -8.42 -6.66 7.59
CA VAL A 202 -8.80 -5.67 8.62
C VAL A 202 -10.17 -6.08 9.13
N LEU A 203 -10.23 -6.58 10.36
CA LEU A 203 -11.50 -6.92 10.99
C LEU A 203 -12.28 -5.65 11.37
N PRO A 204 -13.61 -5.70 11.41
CA PRO A 204 -14.40 -4.56 11.87
C PRO A 204 -13.99 -4.14 13.26
N PHE A 205 -13.60 -2.87 13.41
CA PHE A 205 -13.25 -2.31 14.70
C PHE A 205 -14.45 -2.37 15.65
N THR A 206 -14.21 -2.80 16.88
CA THR A 206 -15.25 -2.95 17.89
C THR A 206 -15.52 -1.59 18.55
N ASN A 207 -16.77 -1.14 18.50
CA ASN A 207 -17.18 0.02 19.29
C ASN A 207 -17.40 -0.40 20.75
N LEU A 208 -16.56 0.12 21.65
CA LEU A 208 -16.61 -0.10 23.10
C LEU A 208 -17.32 1.07 23.84
N SER A 209 -17.95 1.98 23.10
CA SER A 209 -18.74 3.07 23.67
C SER A 209 -20.19 2.62 23.88
N ASP A 210 -20.89 3.20 24.87
CA ASP A 210 -22.30 2.93 25.10
C ASP A 210 -23.23 3.50 24.02
N ASP A 211 -22.70 4.37 23.15
CA ASP A 211 -23.40 5.05 22.08
C ASP A 211 -23.34 4.25 20.77
N ARG A 212 -24.46 3.68 20.39
CA ARG A 212 -24.60 2.90 19.14
C ARG A 212 -24.47 3.75 17.87
N GLU A 213 -24.78 5.06 17.94
CA GLU A 213 -24.65 5.97 16.79
C GLU A 213 -23.19 6.15 16.34
N GLN A 214 -22.22 5.77 17.19
CA GLN A 214 -20.79 5.83 16.85
C GLN A 214 -20.25 4.58 16.17
N GLN A 215 -21.08 3.60 15.88
CA GLN A 215 -20.66 2.44 15.11
C GLN A 215 -20.16 2.83 13.72
N TYR A 216 -20.72 3.88 13.11
CA TYR A 216 -20.27 4.38 11.81
C TYR A 216 -18.79 4.83 11.81
N PHE A 217 -18.30 5.37 12.93
CA PHE A 217 -16.90 5.78 13.04
C PHE A 217 -15.96 4.56 13.07
N ALA A 218 -16.28 3.53 13.84
CA ALA A 218 -15.54 2.27 13.87
C ALA A 218 -15.55 1.58 12.50
N ASP A 219 -16.69 1.63 11.80
CA ASP A 219 -16.86 1.07 10.46
C ASP A 219 -16.06 1.86 9.42
N GLY A 220 -16.06 3.20 9.50
CA GLY A 220 -15.27 4.07 8.66
C GLY A 220 -13.76 3.83 8.83
N MET A 221 -13.28 3.68 10.07
CA MET A 221 -11.90 3.29 10.37
C MET A 221 -11.50 1.99 9.65
N THR A 222 -12.38 0.98 9.70
CA THR A 222 -12.12 -0.31 9.03
C THR A 222 -12.05 -0.15 7.51
N GLU A 223 -12.92 0.67 6.92
CA GLU A 223 -12.96 0.94 5.48
C GLU A 223 -11.73 1.71 5.00
N ASP A 224 -11.36 2.79 5.71
CA ASP A 224 -10.19 3.59 5.38
C ASP A 224 -8.90 2.78 5.51
N LEU A 225 -8.76 1.99 6.60
CA LEU A 225 -7.61 1.09 6.76
C LEU A 225 -7.52 0.05 5.65
N THR A 226 -8.64 -0.56 5.26
CA THR A 226 -8.67 -1.50 4.14
C THR A 226 -8.22 -0.82 2.86
N THR A 227 -8.66 0.41 2.62
CA THR A 227 -8.29 1.21 1.45
C THR A 227 -6.82 1.62 1.46
N ASP A 228 -6.31 2.13 2.59
CA ASP A 228 -4.93 2.60 2.69
C ASP A 228 -3.93 1.44 2.64
N LEU A 229 -4.25 0.30 3.27
CA LEU A 229 -3.43 -0.92 3.16
C LEU A 229 -3.43 -1.51 1.75
N SER A 230 -4.53 -1.37 0.99
CA SER A 230 -4.59 -1.81 -0.42
C SER A 230 -3.67 -1.00 -1.34
N ARG A 231 -3.18 0.16 -0.90
CA ARG A 231 -2.20 0.98 -1.63
C ARG A 231 -0.76 0.58 -1.34
N LEU A 232 -0.54 -0.29 -0.34
CA LEU A 232 0.79 -0.80 -0.05
C LEU A 232 1.21 -1.83 -1.11
N GLU A 233 2.45 -1.73 -1.54
CA GLU A 233 3.01 -2.57 -2.60
C GLU A 233 3.02 -4.05 -2.21
N ASN A 234 2.55 -4.89 -3.12
CA ASN A 234 2.44 -6.35 -2.95
C ASN A 234 1.56 -6.80 -1.77
N MET A 235 0.70 -5.93 -1.26
CA MET A 235 -0.23 -6.26 -0.18
C MET A 235 -1.53 -6.84 -0.75
N PHE A 236 -1.83 -8.09 -0.43
CA PHE A 236 -3.13 -8.69 -0.67
C PHE A 236 -4.05 -8.36 0.50
N VAL A 237 -5.05 -7.52 0.29
CA VAL A 237 -5.98 -7.07 1.32
C VAL A 237 -7.36 -7.65 1.07
N ILE A 238 -7.92 -8.29 2.08
CA ILE A 238 -9.30 -8.81 2.02
C ILE A 238 -10.29 -7.65 1.99
N SER A 239 -11.27 -7.73 1.11
CA SER A 239 -12.29 -6.69 0.95
C SER A 239 -13.08 -6.43 2.25
N ARG A 240 -13.49 -5.17 2.43
CA ARG A 240 -14.33 -4.73 3.54
C ARG A 240 -15.54 -5.63 3.77
N ASN A 241 -16.31 -5.92 2.72
CA ASN A 241 -17.53 -6.73 2.83
C ASN A 241 -17.25 -8.12 3.40
N THR A 242 -16.13 -8.71 3.02
CA THR A 242 -15.67 -9.99 3.55
C THR A 242 -15.28 -9.88 5.02
N ALA A 243 -14.50 -8.86 5.38
CA ALA A 243 -14.09 -8.63 6.77
C ALA A 243 -15.29 -8.42 7.71
N PHE A 244 -16.30 -7.67 7.26
CA PHE A 244 -17.52 -7.38 8.03
C PHE A 244 -18.37 -8.61 8.36
N THR A 245 -18.15 -9.72 7.68
CA THR A 245 -18.82 -10.99 8.00
C THR A 245 -18.33 -11.63 9.31
N TYR A 246 -17.21 -11.14 9.83
CA TYR A 246 -16.62 -11.57 11.11
C TYR A 246 -17.03 -10.67 12.29
N ARG A 247 -17.87 -9.65 12.07
CA ARG A 247 -18.36 -8.79 13.14
C ARG A 247 -19.03 -9.60 14.26
N SER A 248 -18.61 -9.33 15.49
CA SER A 248 -19.19 -9.93 16.72
C SER A 248 -19.10 -11.47 16.79
N LYS A 249 -18.26 -12.10 16.00
CA LYS A 249 -18.03 -13.54 16.09
C LYS A 249 -16.79 -13.78 16.95
N PRO A 250 -16.88 -14.59 18.01
CA PRO A 250 -15.72 -15.06 18.74
C PRO A 250 -15.02 -16.15 17.89
N ILE A 251 -14.23 -15.73 16.91
CA ILE A 251 -13.50 -16.65 16.03
C ILE A 251 -12.01 -16.48 16.31
N ASP A 252 -11.33 -17.62 16.45
CA ASP A 252 -9.88 -17.70 16.59
C ASP A 252 -9.17 -17.11 15.34
N THR A 253 -8.19 -16.29 15.56
CA THR A 253 -7.37 -15.62 14.52
C THR A 253 -6.76 -16.61 13.55
N LYS A 254 -6.35 -17.80 14.04
CA LYS A 254 -5.85 -18.91 13.20
C LYS A 254 -6.92 -19.46 12.26
N GLN A 255 -8.15 -19.49 12.73
CA GLN A 255 -9.28 -19.93 11.89
C GLN A 255 -9.55 -18.88 10.81
N ILE A 256 -9.58 -17.59 11.15
CA ILE A 256 -9.75 -16.50 10.19
C ILE A 256 -8.65 -16.57 9.11
N GLY A 257 -7.40 -16.73 9.52
CA GLY A 257 -6.26 -16.86 8.60
C GLY A 257 -6.43 -18.00 7.59
N ARG A 258 -6.89 -19.17 8.06
CA ARG A 258 -7.15 -20.34 7.19
C ARG A 258 -8.35 -20.12 6.27
N GLU A 259 -9.45 -19.59 6.79
CA GLU A 259 -10.67 -19.38 6.02
C GLU A 259 -10.50 -18.34 4.92
N LEU A 260 -9.73 -17.27 5.19
CA LEU A 260 -9.51 -16.16 4.24
C LEU A 260 -8.25 -16.34 3.39
N GLY A 261 -7.42 -17.34 3.71
CA GLY A 261 -6.11 -17.49 3.05
C GLY A 261 -5.21 -16.27 3.29
N VAL A 262 -5.27 -15.67 4.49
CA VAL A 262 -4.43 -14.52 4.84
C VAL A 262 -3.47 -14.88 5.95
N ARG A 263 -2.32 -14.21 5.92
CA ARG A 263 -1.28 -14.39 6.92
C ARG A 263 -1.47 -13.51 8.14
N TYR A 264 -2.00 -12.31 7.95
CA TYR A 264 -2.10 -11.30 9.00
C TYR A 264 -3.55 -10.89 9.23
N VAL A 265 -3.86 -10.63 10.50
CA VAL A 265 -5.15 -10.11 10.94
C VAL A 265 -4.89 -8.81 11.68
N LEU A 266 -5.52 -7.73 11.25
CA LEU A 266 -5.60 -6.47 11.97
C LEU A 266 -6.94 -6.40 12.66
N GLU A 267 -6.93 -6.24 13.96
CA GLU A 267 -8.12 -5.99 14.76
C GLU A 267 -7.97 -4.73 15.62
N GLY A 268 -9.08 -4.17 16.04
CA GLY A 268 -9.04 -2.99 16.87
C GLY A 268 -10.35 -2.66 17.54
N SER A 269 -10.27 -1.66 18.41
CA SER A 269 -11.43 -1.13 19.13
C SER A 269 -11.40 0.39 19.18
N VAL A 270 -12.58 0.96 19.20
CA VAL A 270 -12.79 2.39 19.37
C VAL A 270 -13.58 2.62 20.64
N ARG A 271 -13.14 3.53 21.49
CA ARG A 271 -13.84 3.95 22.70
C ARG A 271 -13.89 5.47 22.77
N ARG A 272 -15.07 5.99 23.01
CA ARG A 272 -15.30 7.41 23.27
C ARG A 272 -15.61 7.65 24.75
N SER A 273 -15.06 8.70 25.30
CA SER A 273 -15.35 9.17 26.66
C SER A 273 -15.06 10.66 26.78
N GLY A 274 -16.07 11.45 27.15
CA GLY A 274 -15.88 12.85 27.57
C GLY A 274 -15.25 13.78 26.52
N GLY A 275 -15.55 13.61 25.21
CA GLY A 275 -14.98 14.45 24.15
C GLY A 275 -13.64 13.93 23.57
N GLN A 276 -13.12 12.83 24.10
CA GLN A 276 -11.92 12.15 23.63
C GLN A 276 -12.27 10.83 22.95
N VAL A 277 -11.56 10.50 21.89
CA VAL A 277 -11.63 9.20 21.20
C VAL A 277 -10.33 8.46 21.43
N ARG A 278 -10.45 7.19 21.82
CA ARG A 278 -9.33 6.26 21.92
C ARG A 278 -9.51 5.13 20.92
N VAL A 279 -8.49 4.90 20.10
CA VAL A 279 -8.43 3.79 19.16
C VAL A 279 -7.27 2.88 19.59
N ASN A 280 -7.56 1.58 19.74
CA ASN A 280 -6.53 0.56 19.88
C ASN A 280 -6.51 -0.26 18.59
N ALA A 281 -5.33 -0.59 18.11
CA ALA A 281 -5.15 -1.46 16.95
C ALA A 281 -4.03 -2.46 17.23
N GLN A 282 -4.19 -3.70 16.75
CA GLN A 282 -3.19 -4.75 16.90
C GLN A 282 -3.10 -5.63 15.67
N LEU A 283 -1.89 -5.99 15.30
CA LEU A 283 -1.55 -6.88 14.19
C LEU A 283 -1.17 -8.25 14.74
N ILE A 284 -1.81 -9.29 14.23
CA ILE A 284 -1.63 -10.67 14.67
C ILE A 284 -1.18 -11.52 13.47
N ASP A 285 -0.15 -12.35 13.67
CA ASP A 285 0.21 -13.40 12.73
C ASP A 285 -0.77 -14.57 12.89
N ALA A 286 -1.66 -14.77 11.91
CA ALA A 286 -2.72 -15.75 11.96
C ALA A 286 -2.24 -17.21 11.98
N ALA A 287 -0.99 -17.52 11.61
CA ALA A 287 -0.48 -18.88 11.68
C ALA A 287 0.01 -19.24 13.09
N THR A 288 0.61 -18.27 13.80
CA THR A 288 1.21 -18.50 15.12
C THR A 288 0.35 -17.98 16.26
N ASP A 289 -0.58 -17.05 15.98
CA ASP A 289 -1.36 -16.27 16.94
C ASP A 289 -0.49 -15.29 17.75
N ALA A 290 0.67 -14.94 17.22
CA ALA A 290 1.57 -14.00 17.85
C ALA A 290 1.16 -12.54 17.53
N HIS A 291 1.07 -11.71 18.55
CA HIS A 291 0.90 -10.27 18.37
C HIS A 291 2.22 -9.68 17.90
N LEU A 292 2.25 -9.19 16.65
CA LEU A 292 3.42 -8.58 16.04
C LEU A 292 3.56 -7.11 16.41
N TRP A 293 2.43 -6.43 16.55
CA TRP A 293 2.36 -5.01 16.84
C TRP A 293 1.04 -4.67 17.54
N ALA A 294 1.08 -3.72 18.45
CA ALA A 294 -0.08 -3.12 19.07
C ALA A 294 0.20 -1.66 19.43
N GLU A 295 -0.76 -0.78 19.16
CA GLU A 295 -0.64 0.64 19.48
C GLU A 295 -1.98 1.26 19.85
N ARG A 296 -1.90 2.35 20.65
CA ARG A 296 -3.04 3.14 21.09
C ARG A 296 -2.90 4.56 20.55
N PHE A 297 -4.00 5.07 20.00
CA PHE A 297 -4.11 6.41 19.49
C PHE A 297 -5.19 7.14 20.28
N ASP A 298 -4.86 8.30 20.83
CA ASP A 298 -5.79 9.18 21.54
C ASP A 298 -5.96 10.47 20.71
N GLY A 299 -7.20 10.97 20.56
CA GLY A 299 -7.51 12.17 19.80
C GLY A 299 -8.74 12.93 20.32
N ASP A 300 -8.87 14.19 19.90
CA ASP A 300 -10.00 15.05 20.26
C ASP A 300 -11.12 14.96 19.22
N MET A 301 -12.34 15.23 19.64
CA MET A 301 -13.56 15.10 18.82
C MET A 301 -13.89 16.32 17.97
N GLY A 302 -13.06 17.35 17.96
CA GLY A 302 -13.33 18.59 17.22
C GLY A 302 -13.57 18.39 15.72
N ASP A 303 -12.84 17.44 15.10
CA ASP A 303 -13.07 17.00 13.72
C ASP A 303 -12.86 15.48 13.62
N LEU A 304 -13.96 14.74 13.66
CA LEU A 304 -13.95 13.28 13.62
C LEU A 304 -13.39 12.70 12.30
N PHE A 305 -13.61 13.38 11.18
CA PHE A 305 -13.10 12.90 9.89
C PHE A 305 -11.59 13.10 9.76
N ALA A 306 -11.08 14.26 10.22
CA ALA A 306 -9.65 14.51 10.27
C ALA A 306 -8.95 13.51 11.20
N LEU A 307 -9.50 13.26 12.39
CA LEU A 307 -9.00 12.27 13.35
C LEU A 307 -9.01 10.85 12.74
N GLN A 308 -10.09 10.45 12.10
CA GLN A 308 -10.19 9.14 11.43
C GLN A 308 -9.10 9.01 10.38
N SER A 309 -8.94 10.00 9.50
CA SER A 309 -7.93 9.99 8.45
C SER A 309 -6.50 9.97 9.00
N ASP A 310 -6.19 10.72 10.05
CA ASP A 310 -4.88 10.74 10.70
C ASP A 310 -4.55 9.37 11.34
N VAL A 311 -5.47 8.84 12.15
CA VAL A 311 -5.26 7.55 12.83
C VAL A 311 -5.11 6.40 11.85
N THR A 312 -5.95 6.34 10.79
CA THR A 312 -5.86 5.27 9.78
C THR A 312 -4.56 5.35 9.01
N SER A 313 -4.12 6.55 8.64
CA SER A 313 -2.85 6.76 7.95
C SER A 313 -1.64 6.35 8.81
N ARG A 314 -1.66 6.67 10.10
CA ARG A 314 -0.61 6.28 11.06
C ARG A 314 -0.55 4.76 11.24
N ILE A 315 -1.70 4.11 11.40
CA ILE A 315 -1.79 2.63 11.48
C ILE A 315 -1.23 1.99 10.20
N ALA A 316 -1.65 2.45 9.03
CA ALA A 316 -1.21 1.90 7.75
C ALA A 316 0.31 2.02 7.55
N ASN A 317 0.91 3.16 7.93
CA ASN A 317 2.36 3.35 7.86
C ASN A 317 3.12 2.43 8.84
N ALA A 318 2.68 2.36 10.10
CA ALA A 318 3.29 1.47 11.10
C ALA A 318 3.26 0.00 10.66
N LEU A 319 2.11 -0.46 10.16
CA LEU A 319 1.93 -1.83 9.67
C LEU A 319 2.83 -2.14 8.46
N GLY A 320 3.04 -1.18 7.57
CA GLY A 320 3.91 -1.35 6.40
C GLY A 320 5.35 -1.72 6.80
N VAL A 321 5.89 -1.11 7.85
CA VAL A 321 7.23 -1.41 8.39
C VAL A 321 7.26 -2.79 9.06
N GLU A 322 6.32 -3.07 9.95
CA GLU A 322 6.27 -4.32 10.72
C GLU A 322 6.05 -5.55 9.83
N LEU A 323 5.17 -5.45 8.83
CA LEU A 323 4.91 -6.55 7.90
C LEU A 323 6.13 -6.90 7.06
N ILE A 324 6.90 -5.90 6.59
CA ILE A 324 8.13 -6.12 5.84
C ILE A 324 9.16 -6.84 6.71
N ALA A 325 9.36 -6.38 7.95
CA ALA A 325 10.29 -7.00 8.89
C ALA A 325 9.91 -8.44 9.21
N ALA A 326 8.62 -8.71 9.47
CA ALA A 326 8.11 -10.04 9.78
C ALA A 326 8.28 -11.04 8.64
N VAL A 327 8.10 -10.62 7.38
CA VAL A 327 8.27 -11.50 6.22
C VAL A 327 9.75 -11.76 5.95
N ALA A 328 10.60 -10.75 6.04
CA ALA A 328 12.03 -10.88 5.78
C ALA A 328 12.76 -11.78 6.81
N ALA A 329 12.24 -11.87 8.03
CA ALA A 329 12.82 -12.70 9.09
C ALA A 329 12.60 -14.22 8.90
N ARG A 330 11.77 -14.65 7.93
CA ARG A 330 11.43 -16.07 7.75
C ARG A 330 12.50 -16.83 6.98
N PRO A 331 12.84 -18.07 7.40
CA PRO A 331 13.58 -18.99 6.58
C PRO A 331 12.76 -19.40 5.34
N THR A 332 13.36 -19.34 4.16
CA THR A 332 12.75 -19.83 2.92
C THR A 332 13.71 -20.79 2.24
N GLU A 333 13.19 -21.94 1.81
CA GLU A 333 13.99 -22.96 1.11
C GLU A 333 14.30 -22.55 -0.35
N HIS A 334 13.39 -21.78 -0.97
CA HIS A 334 13.57 -21.25 -2.32
C HIS A 334 13.32 -19.74 -2.32
N LEU A 335 14.35 -18.99 -2.71
CA LEU A 335 14.32 -17.52 -2.82
C LEU A 335 13.83 -17.11 -4.21
N ASP A 336 12.65 -16.55 -4.31
CA ASP A 336 12.15 -15.87 -5.52
C ASP A 336 12.50 -14.37 -5.54
N ALA A 337 12.14 -13.68 -6.63
CA ALA A 337 12.41 -12.25 -6.78
C ALA A 337 11.75 -11.42 -5.65
N LEU A 338 10.55 -11.79 -5.21
CA LEU A 338 9.84 -11.11 -4.12
C LEU A 338 10.57 -11.27 -2.79
N ASP A 339 11.11 -12.47 -2.49
CA ASP A 339 11.93 -12.68 -1.28
C ASP A 339 13.14 -11.77 -1.24
N GLN A 340 13.86 -11.66 -2.36
CA GLN A 340 15.02 -10.78 -2.46
C GLN A 340 14.63 -9.32 -2.24
N ILE A 341 13.50 -8.87 -2.82
CA ILE A 341 12.97 -7.51 -2.63
C ILE A 341 12.64 -7.26 -1.15
N LEU A 342 11.91 -8.16 -0.51
CA LEU A 342 11.46 -7.99 0.88
C LEU A 342 12.66 -7.98 1.86
N ARG A 343 13.66 -8.84 1.64
CA ARG A 343 14.91 -8.84 2.41
C ARG A 343 15.69 -7.55 2.19
N GLY A 344 15.80 -7.09 0.94
CA GLY A 344 16.43 -5.81 0.62
C GLY A 344 15.72 -4.62 1.31
N ARG A 345 14.39 -4.62 1.34
CA ARG A 345 13.59 -3.61 2.07
C ARG A 345 13.86 -3.66 3.57
N ALA A 346 13.88 -4.84 4.17
CA ALA A 346 14.20 -5.01 5.60
C ALA A 346 15.64 -4.59 5.92
N THR A 347 16.61 -4.92 5.05
CA THR A 347 17.99 -4.46 5.20
C THR A 347 18.07 -2.93 5.21
N ARG A 348 17.24 -2.24 4.40
CA ARG A 348 17.18 -0.78 4.37
C ARG A 348 16.56 -0.13 5.62
N LEU A 349 15.92 -0.89 6.49
CA LEU A 349 15.45 -0.41 7.81
C LEU A 349 16.58 -0.37 8.86
N LYS A 350 17.71 -1.06 8.63
CA LYS A 350 18.89 -1.00 9.49
C LYS A 350 19.55 0.38 9.42
N PRO A 351 20.34 0.79 10.44
CA PRO A 351 21.12 2.03 10.38
C PRO A 351 22.03 2.08 9.14
N ASN A 352 22.14 3.25 8.52
CA ASN A 352 22.92 3.42 7.30
C ASN A 352 24.41 3.12 7.52
N SER A 353 24.95 2.19 6.73
CA SER A 353 26.37 1.87 6.64
C SER A 353 26.73 1.41 5.23
N ARG A 354 28.02 1.40 4.87
CA ARG A 354 28.48 0.88 3.57
C ARG A 354 28.03 -0.56 3.35
N ASP A 355 28.10 -1.40 4.39
CA ASP A 355 27.71 -2.81 4.33
C ASP A 355 26.20 -2.98 4.12
N VAL A 356 25.37 -2.19 4.81
CA VAL A 356 23.92 -2.19 4.62
C VAL A 356 23.54 -1.80 3.19
N TYR A 357 24.21 -0.79 2.61
CA TYR A 357 24.00 -0.43 1.21
C TYR A 357 24.44 -1.54 0.26
N ALA A 358 25.61 -2.14 0.48
CA ALA A 358 26.12 -3.22 -0.37
C ALA A 358 25.19 -4.46 -0.31
N GLU A 359 24.76 -4.87 0.88
CA GLU A 359 23.82 -5.98 1.08
C GLU A 359 22.49 -5.70 0.37
N ALA A 360 21.90 -4.53 0.55
CA ALA A 360 20.62 -4.18 -0.08
C ALA A 360 20.72 -4.12 -1.61
N ILE A 361 21.80 -3.54 -2.15
CA ILE A 361 22.04 -3.48 -3.60
C ILE A 361 22.13 -4.90 -4.16
N SER A 362 22.93 -5.79 -3.54
CA SER A 362 23.08 -7.18 -3.96
C SER A 362 21.73 -7.91 -3.99
N LEU A 363 20.89 -7.73 -2.96
CA LEU A 363 19.55 -8.34 -2.90
C LEU A 363 18.63 -7.86 -4.03
N PHE A 364 18.62 -6.56 -4.33
CA PHE A 364 17.81 -6.02 -5.42
C PHE A 364 18.36 -6.39 -6.80
N GLU A 365 19.68 -6.55 -6.96
CA GLU A 365 20.30 -7.06 -8.18
C GLU A 365 19.94 -8.53 -8.42
N HIS A 366 19.95 -9.36 -7.38
CA HIS A 366 19.47 -10.74 -7.48
C HIS A 366 17.98 -10.81 -7.84
N ALA A 367 17.15 -9.91 -7.27
CA ALA A 367 15.74 -9.81 -7.65
C ALA A 367 15.58 -9.51 -9.15
N LEU A 368 16.36 -8.57 -9.69
CA LEU A 368 16.35 -8.23 -11.12
C LEU A 368 16.94 -9.34 -12.02
N ALA A 369 17.86 -10.14 -11.51
CA ALA A 369 18.34 -11.32 -12.24
C ALA A 369 17.27 -12.41 -12.37
N LEU A 370 16.38 -12.53 -11.37
CA LEU A 370 15.24 -13.46 -11.36
C LEU A 370 14.04 -12.91 -12.16
N ASP A 371 13.77 -11.61 -12.05
CA ASP A 371 12.71 -10.90 -12.77
C ASP A 371 13.21 -9.53 -13.27
N PRO A 372 13.76 -9.46 -14.49
CA PRO A 372 14.28 -8.21 -15.07
C PRO A 372 13.23 -7.10 -15.28
N GLN A 373 11.96 -7.46 -15.34
CA GLN A 373 10.85 -6.52 -15.54
C GLN A 373 10.24 -6.01 -14.22
N SER A 374 10.72 -6.48 -13.08
CA SER A 374 10.22 -6.08 -11.77
C SER A 374 10.40 -4.58 -11.52
N VAL A 375 9.30 -3.82 -11.65
CA VAL A 375 9.25 -2.38 -11.40
C VAL A 375 9.67 -2.07 -9.95
N GLU A 376 9.26 -2.92 -9.00
CA GLU A 376 9.63 -2.74 -7.60
C GLU A 376 11.14 -2.92 -7.41
N ALA A 377 11.74 -3.99 -7.93
CA ALA A 377 13.18 -4.21 -7.81
C ALA A 377 13.99 -3.07 -8.47
N GLN A 378 13.58 -2.60 -9.67
CA GLN A 378 14.18 -1.47 -10.35
C GLN A 378 14.17 -0.21 -9.49
N THR A 379 13.02 0.15 -8.92
CA THR A 379 12.86 1.37 -8.12
C THR A 379 13.54 1.26 -6.76
N ARG A 380 13.52 0.08 -6.11
CA ARG A 380 14.22 -0.14 -4.84
C ARG A 380 15.74 -0.08 -5.01
N LEU A 381 16.27 -0.66 -6.08
CA LEU A 381 17.69 -0.54 -6.41
C LEU A 381 18.06 0.91 -6.68
N ALA A 382 17.30 1.61 -7.53
CA ALA A 382 17.55 3.00 -7.85
C ALA A 382 17.54 3.89 -6.59
N GLY A 383 16.52 3.75 -5.72
CA GLY A 383 16.43 4.49 -4.47
C GLY A 383 17.59 4.21 -3.53
N THR A 384 18.07 2.97 -3.48
CA THR A 384 19.21 2.57 -2.64
C THR A 384 20.52 3.18 -3.16
N LEU A 385 20.75 3.16 -4.48
CA LEU A 385 21.92 3.78 -5.12
C LEU A 385 21.98 5.28 -4.83
N VAL A 386 20.86 5.99 -5.02
CA VAL A 386 20.79 7.44 -4.75
C VAL A 386 20.96 7.75 -3.26
N SER A 387 20.34 6.95 -2.38
CA SER A 387 20.50 7.14 -0.93
C SER A 387 21.96 6.96 -0.50
N ARG A 388 22.69 6.01 -1.10
CA ARG A 388 24.14 5.83 -0.89
C ARG A 388 24.94 7.08 -1.29
N VAL A 389 24.58 7.71 -2.41
CA VAL A 389 25.20 8.97 -2.84
C VAL A 389 24.90 10.11 -1.86
N LEU A 390 23.63 10.30 -1.49
CA LEU A 390 23.21 11.37 -0.58
C LEU A 390 23.83 11.25 0.82
N ASN A 391 24.15 10.03 1.25
CA ASN A 391 24.82 9.78 2.53
C ASN A 391 26.38 9.76 2.42
N GLY A 392 26.94 10.14 1.26
CA GLY A 392 28.40 10.22 1.07
C GLY A 392 29.12 8.84 1.12
N MET A 393 28.40 7.75 0.89
CA MET A 393 28.91 6.38 1.00
C MET A 393 29.16 5.71 -0.36
N SER A 394 28.98 6.45 -1.47
CA SER A 394 29.23 5.96 -2.83
C SER A 394 30.69 6.16 -3.22
N ASP A 395 31.27 5.13 -3.86
CA ASP A 395 32.61 5.20 -4.43
C ASP A 395 32.61 5.89 -5.82
N SER A 396 31.46 5.91 -6.51
CA SER A 396 31.24 6.61 -7.78
C SER A 396 29.84 7.19 -7.86
N ALA A 397 29.63 8.41 -7.31
CA ALA A 397 28.34 9.07 -7.27
C ALA A 397 27.74 9.27 -8.68
N ALA A 398 28.56 9.61 -9.68
CA ALA A 398 28.09 9.81 -11.05
C ALA A 398 27.53 8.50 -11.66
N ALA A 399 28.21 7.37 -11.45
CA ALA A 399 27.75 6.07 -11.95
C ALA A 399 26.46 5.62 -11.26
N ASP A 400 26.37 5.77 -9.93
CA ASP A 400 25.18 5.45 -9.16
C ASP A 400 23.96 6.28 -9.61
N LEU A 401 24.14 7.58 -9.79
CA LEU A 401 23.05 8.48 -10.25
C LEU A 401 22.61 8.15 -11.67
N ALA A 402 23.54 7.89 -12.60
CA ALA A 402 23.19 7.53 -13.97
C ALA A 402 22.41 6.20 -14.01
N ARG A 403 22.86 5.19 -13.24
CA ARG A 403 22.17 3.90 -13.14
C ARG A 403 20.78 4.05 -12.52
N ALA A 404 20.66 4.80 -11.44
CA ALA A 404 19.39 5.05 -10.79
C ALA A 404 18.40 5.77 -11.72
N GLN A 405 18.86 6.77 -12.46
CA GLN A 405 18.04 7.49 -13.43
C GLN A 405 17.52 6.56 -14.55
N ALA A 406 18.34 5.67 -15.06
CA ALA A 406 17.95 4.69 -16.09
C ALA A 406 16.88 3.73 -15.56
N LEU A 407 17.08 3.16 -14.37
CA LEU A 407 16.14 2.23 -13.74
C LEU A 407 14.77 2.89 -13.46
N VAL A 408 14.77 4.11 -12.94
CA VAL A 408 13.51 4.86 -12.71
C VAL A 408 12.82 5.18 -14.03
N GLY A 409 13.58 5.53 -15.06
CA GLY A 409 13.03 5.77 -16.40
C GLY A 409 12.31 4.54 -16.94
N GLN A 410 12.92 3.35 -16.85
CA GLN A 410 12.31 2.07 -17.24
C GLN A 410 11.06 1.77 -16.42
N ALA A 411 11.13 1.91 -15.10
CA ALA A 411 10.01 1.67 -14.20
C ALA A 411 8.80 2.54 -14.55
N LEU A 412 8.99 3.83 -14.84
CA LEU A 412 7.93 4.76 -15.19
C LEU A 412 7.35 4.53 -16.59
N VAL A 413 8.11 3.93 -17.52
CA VAL A 413 7.57 3.48 -18.81
C VAL A 413 6.63 2.29 -18.62
N THR A 414 7.00 1.34 -17.75
CA THR A 414 6.22 0.13 -17.48
C THR A 414 4.97 0.43 -16.62
N LEU A 415 5.13 1.24 -15.57
CA LEU A 415 4.05 1.60 -14.62
C LEU A 415 4.06 3.12 -14.36
N PRO A 416 3.42 3.94 -15.23
CA PRO A 416 3.44 5.40 -15.13
C PRO A 416 2.81 5.96 -13.85
N ARG A 417 1.91 5.23 -13.19
CA ARG A 417 1.21 5.66 -11.96
C ARG A 417 1.80 5.08 -10.68
N TYR A 418 3.00 4.52 -10.73
CA TYR A 418 3.64 3.91 -9.57
C TYR A 418 4.22 4.98 -8.64
N ALA A 419 3.58 5.23 -7.51
CA ALA A 419 3.92 6.29 -6.56
C ALA A 419 5.39 6.27 -6.14
N PHE A 420 5.93 5.09 -5.83
CA PHE A 420 7.31 4.94 -5.38
C PHE A 420 8.34 5.30 -6.48
N ALA A 421 8.05 5.03 -7.77
CA ALA A 421 8.92 5.44 -8.87
C ALA A 421 9.01 6.97 -9.00
N HIS A 422 7.88 7.68 -8.84
CA HIS A 422 7.87 9.14 -8.81
C HIS A 422 8.63 9.70 -7.60
N PHE A 423 8.48 9.09 -6.43
CA PHE A 423 9.30 9.41 -5.26
C PHE A 423 10.79 9.27 -5.57
N VAL A 424 11.24 8.11 -6.10
CA VAL A 424 12.66 7.88 -6.42
C VAL A 424 13.14 8.83 -7.51
N LYS A 425 12.31 9.19 -8.50
CA LYS A 425 12.62 10.24 -9.47
C LYS A 425 12.93 11.57 -8.77
N GLY A 426 12.09 11.96 -7.79
CA GLY A 426 12.33 13.15 -6.97
C GLY A 426 13.65 13.07 -6.21
N VAL A 427 14.00 11.90 -5.63
CA VAL A 427 15.28 11.69 -4.93
C VAL A 427 16.47 11.82 -5.89
N VAL A 428 16.38 11.28 -7.12
CA VAL A 428 17.43 11.44 -8.17
C VAL A 428 17.63 12.91 -8.50
N LEU A 429 16.56 13.63 -8.79
CA LEU A 429 16.61 15.06 -9.11
C LEU A 429 17.18 15.89 -7.94
N ARG A 430 16.79 15.57 -6.72
CA ARG A 430 17.34 16.17 -5.50
C ARG A 430 18.85 15.94 -5.38
N ALA A 431 19.32 14.74 -5.63
CA ALA A 431 20.75 14.42 -5.60
C ALA A 431 21.53 15.12 -6.70
N GLN A 432 20.87 15.53 -7.79
CA GLN A 432 21.42 16.37 -8.87
C GLN A 432 21.29 17.87 -8.59
N HIS A 433 20.82 18.28 -7.41
CA HIS A 433 20.54 19.69 -7.03
C HIS A 433 19.47 20.39 -7.89
N ARG A 434 18.58 19.63 -8.54
CA ARG A 434 17.47 20.11 -9.37
C ARG A 434 16.18 20.18 -8.52
N TRP A 435 16.22 21.06 -7.51
CA TRP A 435 15.19 21.13 -6.46
C TRP A 435 13.80 21.43 -7.02
N GLU A 436 13.73 22.44 -7.93
CA GLU A 436 12.46 22.87 -8.53
C GLU A 436 11.82 21.78 -9.40
N GLU A 437 12.63 20.95 -10.05
CA GLU A 437 12.11 19.82 -10.84
C GLU A 437 11.79 18.58 -9.97
N ALA A 438 12.40 18.46 -8.80
CA ALA A 438 12.09 17.39 -7.85
C ALA A 438 10.74 17.59 -7.17
N ILE A 439 10.32 18.84 -6.92
CA ILE A 439 9.03 19.17 -6.27
C ILE A 439 7.86 18.49 -6.99
N PRO A 440 7.60 18.70 -8.30
CA PRO A 440 6.47 18.07 -8.97
C PRO A 440 6.55 16.53 -9.03
N ALA A 441 7.76 15.95 -8.96
CA ALA A 441 7.90 14.51 -8.88
C ALA A 441 7.41 13.97 -7.54
N TYR A 442 7.73 14.64 -6.41
CA TYR A 442 7.21 14.29 -5.10
C TYR A 442 5.71 14.54 -4.98
N GLU A 443 5.21 15.66 -5.51
CA GLU A 443 3.78 15.96 -5.54
C GLU A 443 2.98 14.89 -6.33
N THR A 444 3.52 14.43 -7.46
CA THR A 444 2.93 13.32 -8.23
C THR A 444 2.94 12.01 -7.43
N ALA A 445 4.02 11.71 -6.71
CA ALA A 445 4.07 10.54 -5.82
C ALA A 445 2.99 10.60 -4.75
N LEU A 446 2.79 11.78 -4.14
CA LEU A 446 1.77 12.01 -3.10
C LEU A 446 0.34 12.00 -3.66
N ALA A 447 0.13 12.41 -4.91
CA ALA A 447 -1.16 12.30 -5.57
C ALA A 447 -1.59 10.83 -5.76
N PHE A 448 -0.64 9.91 -5.99
CA PHE A 448 -0.90 8.47 -6.08
C PHE A 448 -0.92 7.76 -4.71
N ASN A 449 -0.10 8.21 -3.76
CA ASN A 449 -0.07 7.70 -2.40
C ASN A 449 0.20 8.82 -1.39
N ARG A 450 -0.88 9.40 -0.84
CA ARG A 450 -0.82 10.51 0.13
C ARG A 450 -0.05 10.18 1.42
N ASN A 451 0.06 8.88 1.76
CA ASN A 451 0.70 8.39 2.99
C ASN A 451 2.18 8.02 2.80
N LEU A 452 2.76 8.35 1.64
CA LEU A 452 4.17 8.07 1.37
C LEU A 452 5.07 9.08 2.11
N VAL A 453 5.30 8.82 3.41
CA VAL A 453 6.03 9.73 4.33
C VAL A 453 7.41 10.13 3.80
N MET A 454 8.10 9.24 3.08
CA MET A 454 9.38 9.55 2.45
C MET A 454 9.26 10.62 1.36
N ALA A 455 8.11 10.67 0.64
CA ALA A 455 7.88 11.71 -0.37
C ALA A 455 7.56 13.06 0.27
N ILE A 456 6.83 13.08 1.39
CA ILE A 456 6.56 14.31 2.17
C ILE A 456 7.89 14.89 2.67
N ASN A 457 8.75 14.09 3.30
CA ASN A 457 10.08 14.52 3.75
C ASN A 457 10.95 14.97 2.56
N GLY A 458 10.94 14.24 1.43
CA GLY A 458 11.65 14.63 0.21
C GLY A 458 11.20 15.99 -0.34
N LEU A 459 9.90 16.27 -0.31
CA LEU A 459 9.30 17.54 -0.68
C LEU A 459 9.77 18.65 0.27
N ALA A 460 9.73 18.44 1.59
CA ALA A 460 10.20 19.40 2.59
C ALA A 460 11.68 19.77 2.39
N TRP A 461 12.54 18.79 2.08
CA TRP A 461 13.93 19.03 1.70
C TRP A 461 14.02 19.98 0.48
N CYS A 462 13.26 19.72 -0.57
CA CYS A 462 13.28 20.56 -1.77
C CYS A 462 12.73 21.97 -1.50
N LYS A 463 11.65 22.10 -0.72
CA LYS A 463 11.10 23.39 -0.30
C LYS A 463 12.12 24.20 0.51
N LEU A 464 12.89 23.57 1.40
CA LEU A 464 13.96 24.23 2.15
C LEU A 464 15.02 24.83 1.21
N TYR A 465 15.44 24.10 0.18
CA TYR A 465 16.48 24.56 -0.75
C TYR A 465 15.96 25.51 -1.82
N ALA A 466 14.70 25.39 -2.23
CA ALA A 466 14.03 26.33 -3.13
C ALA A 466 13.68 27.67 -2.46
N GLY A 467 13.77 27.74 -1.11
CA GLY A 467 13.54 28.98 -0.35
C GLY A 467 12.14 29.11 0.27
N SER A 468 11.24 28.16 0.05
CA SER A 468 9.88 28.12 0.66
C SER A 468 9.95 27.55 2.07
N ILE A 469 10.69 28.19 2.97
CA ILE A 469 11.02 27.66 4.30
C ILE A 469 9.81 27.54 5.24
N GLU A 470 8.75 28.33 5.00
CA GLU A 470 7.52 28.32 5.81
C GLU A 470 6.72 27.01 5.61
N GLU A 471 6.86 26.35 4.46
CA GLU A 471 6.17 25.09 4.16
C GLU A 471 6.84 23.87 4.81
N VAL A 472 8.09 23.98 5.26
CA VAL A 472 8.91 22.86 5.73
C VAL A 472 8.39 22.28 7.05
N ILE A 473 8.14 23.13 8.05
CA ILE A 473 7.70 22.68 9.38
C ILE A 473 6.37 21.94 9.28
N PRO A 474 5.31 22.45 8.63
CA PRO A 474 4.05 21.71 8.48
C PRO A 474 4.20 20.35 7.80
N LEU A 475 5.05 20.25 6.77
CA LEU A 475 5.33 18.96 6.10
C LEU A 475 6.03 17.97 7.04
N GLU A 476 7.01 18.42 7.81
CA GLU A 476 7.73 17.52 8.73
C GLU A 476 6.89 17.13 9.95
N GLU A 477 6.02 18.00 10.44
CA GLU A 477 5.03 17.68 11.47
C GLU A 477 4.05 16.62 10.97
N GLN A 478 3.62 16.70 9.71
CA GLN A 478 2.83 15.66 9.06
C GLN A 478 3.59 14.32 9.02
N VAL A 479 4.87 14.30 8.63
CA VAL A 479 5.69 13.07 8.66
C VAL A 479 5.78 12.49 10.06
N ILE A 480 6.04 13.33 11.08
CA ILE A 480 6.13 12.90 12.49
C ILE A 480 4.80 12.31 12.97
N SER A 481 3.67 12.91 12.56
CA SER A 481 2.34 12.39 12.89
C SER A 481 2.08 11.03 12.24
N LEU A 482 2.35 10.90 10.92
CA LEU A 482 2.09 9.69 10.16
C LEU A 482 3.03 8.53 10.49
N GLY A 483 4.29 8.81 10.85
CA GLY A 483 5.33 7.81 11.08
C GLY A 483 6.25 8.15 12.24
N PRO A 484 5.76 8.22 13.51
CA PRO A 484 6.58 8.64 14.65
C PRO A 484 7.72 7.67 15.00
N ARG A 485 7.70 6.46 14.45
CA ARG A 485 8.70 5.40 14.66
C ARG A 485 9.57 5.14 13.43
N GLU A 486 9.53 6.00 12.42
CA GLU A 486 10.40 5.85 11.26
C GLU A 486 11.88 5.85 11.68
N PRO A 487 12.70 4.88 11.21
CA PRO A 487 14.12 4.81 11.59
C PRO A 487 14.91 6.08 11.28
N TRP A 488 14.41 6.90 10.37
CA TRP A 488 15.03 8.15 9.93
C TRP A 488 14.34 9.41 10.45
N ILE A 489 13.46 9.29 11.47
CA ILE A 489 12.69 10.41 12.06
C ILE A 489 13.60 11.58 12.51
N GLY A 490 14.85 11.30 12.84
CA GLY A 490 15.84 12.31 13.14
C GLY A 490 16.07 13.34 12.03
N HIS A 491 15.81 12.97 10.76
CA HIS A 491 15.90 13.92 9.64
C HIS A 491 14.78 14.97 9.70
N CYS A 492 13.58 14.61 10.16
CA CYS A 492 12.48 15.56 10.35
C CYS A 492 12.83 16.57 11.43
N TYR A 493 13.31 16.11 12.56
CA TYR A 493 13.76 16.99 13.66
C TYR A 493 14.91 17.91 13.21
N TYR A 494 15.84 17.39 12.42
CA TYR A 494 16.93 18.18 11.84
C TYR A 494 16.41 19.28 10.90
N LEU A 495 15.42 19.01 10.04
CA LEU A 495 14.84 20.01 9.15
C LEU A 495 14.11 21.09 9.92
N ILE A 496 13.27 20.72 10.88
CA ILE A 496 12.56 21.67 11.75
C ILE A 496 13.57 22.57 12.48
N GLY A 497 14.58 21.99 13.13
CA GLY A 497 15.63 22.73 13.81
C GLY A 497 16.42 23.65 12.86
N THR A 498 16.63 23.21 11.62
CA THR A 498 17.28 24.03 10.59
C THR A 498 16.43 25.24 10.20
N VAL A 499 15.12 25.07 10.05
CA VAL A 499 14.20 26.19 9.75
C VAL A 499 14.20 27.20 10.90
N HIS A 500 14.12 26.75 12.16
CA HIS A 500 14.20 27.63 13.33
C HIS A 500 15.52 28.43 13.34
N MET A 501 16.66 27.78 13.04
CA MET A 501 17.92 28.50 12.88
C MET A 501 17.86 29.58 11.80
N LEU A 502 17.25 29.30 10.64
CA LEU A 502 17.12 30.24 9.55
C LEU A 502 16.26 31.45 9.90
N GLN A 503 15.30 31.24 10.78
CA GLN A 503 14.39 32.27 11.29
C GLN A 503 14.95 32.95 12.56
N SER A 504 16.22 32.69 12.93
CA SER A 504 16.88 33.23 14.13
C SER A 504 16.21 32.86 15.45
N ARG A 505 15.43 31.79 15.47
CA ARG A 505 14.83 31.21 16.68
C ARG A 505 15.77 30.15 17.26
N THR A 506 16.85 30.62 17.91
CA THR A 506 17.98 29.77 18.30
C THR A 506 17.63 28.75 19.39
N ASP A 507 16.78 29.11 20.35
CA ASP A 507 16.39 28.20 21.44
C ASP A 507 15.53 27.04 20.92
N GLU A 508 14.56 27.33 20.07
CA GLU A 508 13.74 26.30 19.40
C GLU A 508 14.59 25.44 18.47
N ALA A 509 15.55 26.05 17.77
CA ALA A 509 16.48 25.29 16.92
C ALA A 509 17.29 24.28 17.74
N ILE A 510 17.83 24.67 18.90
CA ILE A 510 18.56 23.78 19.80
C ILE A 510 17.67 22.63 20.26
N LEU A 511 16.44 22.92 20.72
CA LEU A 511 15.49 21.90 21.15
C LEU A 511 15.26 20.80 20.10
N TRP A 512 15.01 21.21 18.85
CA TRP A 512 14.74 20.27 17.77
C TRP A 512 16.01 19.54 17.29
N LEU A 513 17.16 20.19 17.31
CA LEU A 513 18.43 19.57 16.93
C LEU A 513 18.94 18.59 18.01
N GLU A 514 18.66 18.83 19.29
CA GLU A 514 18.90 17.84 20.37
C GLU A 514 18.02 16.59 20.18
N LYS A 515 16.74 16.74 19.78
CA LYS A 515 15.89 15.62 19.41
C LYS A 515 16.46 14.87 18.18
N ALA A 516 16.94 15.60 17.17
CA ALA A 516 17.56 14.99 15.98
C ALA A 516 18.80 14.17 16.34
N ARG A 517 19.68 14.71 17.20
CA ARG A 517 20.85 14.00 17.73
C ARG A 517 20.45 12.75 18.50
N SER A 518 19.44 12.85 19.37
CA SER A 518 18.97 11.72 20.18
C SER A 518 18.38 10.60 19.33
N ALA A 519 17.66 10.94 18.25
CA ALA A 519 17.09 9.97 17.32
C ALA A 519 18.13 9.36 16.36
N GLY A 520 19.23 10.08 16.08
CA GLY A 520 20.29 9.61 15.19
C GLY A 520 21.68 10.08 15.67
N PRO A 521 22.23 9.49 16.76
CA PRO A 521 23.48 9.96 17.35
C PRO A 521 24.70 9.77 16.45
N ALA A 522 24.63 8.86 15.48
CA ALA A 522 25.72 8.62 14.52
C ALA A 522 25.63 9.45 13.23
N ILE A 523 24.67 10.36 13.13
CA ILE A 523 24.47 11.18 11.92
C ILE A 523 25.29 12.47 12.06
N LEU A 524 26.37 12.58 11.31
CA LEU A 524 27.33 13.67 11.37
C LEU A 524 26.69 15.07 11.31
N PHE A 525 25.76 15.29 10.40
CA PHE A 525 25.17 16.61 10.23
C PHE A 525 24.25 17.04 11.38
N ASN A 526 23.75 16.10 12.23
CA ASN A 526 23.00 16.43 13.44
C ASN A 526 23.91 17.14 14.45
N GLN A 527 25.10 16.58 14.72
CA GLN A 527 26.05 17.17 15.66
C GLN A 527 26.60 18.51 15.14
N VAL A 528 26.95 18.55 13.84
CA VAL A 528 27.50 19.77 13.23
C VAL A 528 26.48 20.92 13.25
N ARG A 529 25.20 20.63 13.00
CA ARG A 529 24.16 21.65 13.02
C ARG A 529 23.87 22.11 14.45
N LEU A 530 23.84 21.18 15.41
CA LEU A 530 23.65 21.48 16.83
C LEU A 530 24.80 22.32 17.37
N ALA A 531 26.04 22.00 17.02
CA ALA A 531 27.21 22.82 17.37
C ALA A 531 27.08 24.24 16.81
N SER A 532 26.56 24.39 15.59
CA SER A 532 26.31 25.71 15.00
C SER A 532 25.25 26.50 15.78
N ALA A 533 24.19 25.85 16.23
CA ALA A 533 23.13 26.46 17.03
C ALA A 533 23.63 26.91 18.40
N TYR A 534 24.43 26.08 19.11
CA TYR A 534 25.07 26.46 20.37
C TYR A 534 26.02 27.63 20.19
N ALA A 535 26.81 27.65 19.11
CA ALA A 535 27.72 28.77 18.85
C ALA A 535 26.97 30.08 18.58
N LEU A 536 25.82 30.02 17.89
CA LEU A 536 24.96 31.20 17.68
C LEU A 536 24.38 31.72 18.99
N LYS A 537 24.11 30.85 19.96
CA LYS A 537 23.63 31.22 21.29
C LYS A 537 24.75 31.75 22.19
N GLY A 538 26.03 31.54 21.81
CA GLY A 538 27.22 31.88 22.64
C GLY A 538 27.67 30.76 23.56
N GLU A 539 27.08 29.56 23.49
CA GLU A 539 27.45 28.38 24.29
C GLU A 539 28.64 27.64 23.65
N THR A 540 29.79 28.29 23.62
CA THR A 540 30.99 27.83 22.87
C THR A 540 31.55 26.48 23.38
N GLU A 541 31.45 26.19 24.67
CA GLU A 541 31.92 24.93 25.24
C GLU A 541 31.05 23.75 24.76
N ARG A 542 29.73 23.91 24.73
CA ARG A 542 28.81 22.91 24.20
C ARG A 542 29.01 22.70 22.69
N ALA A 543 29.21 23.80 21.94
CA ALA A 543 29.52 23.72 20.53
C ALA A 543 30.80 22.92 20.26
N ALA A 544 31.86 23.15 21.03
CA ALA A 544 33.14 22.43 20.93
C ALA A 544 32.97 20.94 21.29
N ALA A 545 32.17 20.63 22.32
CA ALA A 545 31.89 19.24 22.70
C ALA A 545 31.17 18.45 21.59
N GLU A 546 30.17 19.05 20.94
CA GLU A 546 29.45 18.40 19.81
C GLU A 546 30.39 18.16 18.61
N LEU A 547 31.28 19.08 18.30
CA LEU A 547 32.26 18.89 17.22
C LEU A 547 33.28 17.81 17.57
N ALA A 548 33.77 17.75 18.82
CA ALA A 548 34.67 16.70 19.28
C ALA A 548 34.01 15.31 19.19
N GLU A 549 32.76 15.20 19.57
CA GLU A 549 31.99 13.96 19.44
C GLU A 549 31.77 13.56 17.98
N ALA A 550 31.45 14.53 17.10
CA ALA A 550 31.35 14.30 15.66
C ALA A 550 32.68 13.76 15.10
N GLN A 551 33.81 14.31 15.52
CA GLN A 551 35.14 13.84 15.10
C GLN A 551 35.45 12.44 15.63
N ARG A 552 35.08 12.14 16.88
CA ARG A 552 35.26 10.81 17.47
C ARG A 552 34.49 9.73 16.74
N LEU A 553 33.24 10.01 16.35
CA LEU A 553 32.33 9.06 15.70
C LEU A 553 32.69 8.81 14.24
N HIS A 554 33.13 9.84 13.52
CA HIS A 554 33.34 9.74 12.08
C HIS A 554 34.79 9.57 11.67
N GLY A 555 35.75 9.78 12.57
CA GLY A 555 37.19 9.63 12.27
C GLY A 555 37.67 10.53 11.13
N GLY A 556 38.99 10.57 10.88
CA GLY A 556 39.53 11.23 9.70
C GLY A 556 39.40 12.74 9.69
N ASP A 557 39.46 13.34 8.49
CA ASP A 557 39.30 14.78 8.30
C ASP A 557 37.82 15.18 8.33
N LEU A 558 37.34 15.55 9.51
CA LEU A 558 35.96 16.02 9.74
C LEU A 558 35.60 17.17 8.80
N PHE A 559 36.58 18.05 8.49
CA PHE A 559 36.35 19.22 7.64
C PHE A 559 36.11 18.82 6.18
N SER A 560 36.86 17.85 5.67
CA SER A 560 36.59 17.31 4.32
C SER A 560 35.23 16.65 4.25
N SER A 561 34.83 15.92 5.28
CA SER A 561 33.51 15.30 5.41
C SER A 561 32.39 16.36 5.48
N ILE A 562 32.55 17.38 6.30
CA ILE A 562 31.62 18.51 6.40
C ILE A 562 31.56 19.28 5.08
N ALA A 563 32.68 19.62 4.45
CA ALA A 563 32.74 20.31 3.17
C ALA A 563 32.11 19.49 2.03
N CYS A 564 32.27 18.17 2.06
CA CYS A 564 31.60 17.26 1.13
C CYS A 564 30.09 17.26 1.33
N LEU A 565 29.62 17.18 2.58
CA LEU A 565 28.20 17.24 2.91
C LEU A 565 27.56 18.59 2.53
N PHE A 566 28.24 19.72 2.80
CA PHE A 566 27.76 21.03 2.38
C PHE A 566 27.71 21.19 0.86
N ARG A 567 28.66 20.62 0.12
CA ARG A 567 28.62 20.58 -1.34
C ARG A 567 27.52 19.67 -1.86
N ALA A 568 27.40 18.48 -1.26
CA ALA A 568 26.33 17.53 -1.60
C ALA A 568 24.92 18.10 -1.36
N HIS A 569 24.77 19.09 -0.50
CA HIS A 569 23.50 19.73 -0.17
C HIS A 569 23.34 21.15 -0.74
N GLY A 570 24.24 21.60 -1.65
CA GLY A 570 24.08 22.87 -2.37
C GLY A 570 24.19 24.15 -1.54
N TRP A 571 24.78 24.11 -0.34
CA TRP A 571 24.85 25.25 0.57
C TRP A 571 25.95 26.22 0.17
N ALA A 572 25.53 27.33 -0.43
CA ALA A 572 26.45 28.39 -0.90
C ALA A 572 27.14 29.15 0.24
N SER A 573 28.30 29.69 -0.09
CA SER A 573 29.40 30.23 0.68
C SER A 573 29.09 31.22 1.82
N ARG A 574 27.94 31.89 1.88
CA ARG A 574 27.64 32.89 2.93
C ARG A 574 27.45 32.27 4.34
N ARG A 575 27.07 31.01 4.45
CA ARG A 575 26.88 30.32 5.75
C ARG A 575 28.12 29.57 6.22
N PHE A 576 29.11 29.39 5.36
CA PHE A 576 30.44 28.92 5.72
C PHE A 576 31.19 29.91 6.64
N ALA A 577 30.86 31.19 6.53
CA ALA A 577 31.40 32.26 7.38
C ALA A 577 31.05 32.08 8.88
N LEU A 578 30.02 31.34 9.23
CA LEU A 578 29.69 31.03 10.63
C LEU A 578 30.69 30.05 11.25
N PHE A 579 31.18 29.09 10.48
CA PHE A 579 32.21 28.14 10.94
C PHE A 579 33.59 28.77 11.10
N THR A 580 33.93 29.76 10.27
CA THR A 580 35.17 30.51 10.42
C THR A 580 35.19 31.37 11.68
N LYS A 581 34.03 31.82 12.19
CA LYS A 581 33.93 32.49 13.51
C LYS A 581 34.20 31.58 14.69
N LEU A 582 34.05 30.27 14.51
CA LEU A 582 34.37 29.23 15.52
C LEU A 582 35.85 28.82 15.52
N GLY A 583 36.72 29.53 14.77
CA GLY A 583 38.15 29.18 14.65
C GLY A 583 38.39 27.94 13.77
N ILE A 584 37.36 27.46 13.08
CA ILE A 584 37.39 26.31 12.22
C ILE A 584 37.78 26.78 10.82
N SER A 585 39.08 26.86 10.54
CA SER A 585 39.60 27.20 9.22
C SER A 585 39.53 25.97 8.30
N PRO A 586 38.88 26.06 7.13
CA PRO A 586 38.94 24.96 6.18
C PRO A 586 40.35 24.86 5.61
N GLY A 587 41.12 23.89 6.06
CA GLY A 587 42.36 23.52 5.41
C GLY A 587 42.08 23.23 3.93
N CYS A 588 42.82 23.88 3.01
CA CYS A 588 42.68 23.72 1.58
C CYS A 588 43.05 22.29 1.17
N ALA A 589 42.09 21.40 1.06
CA ALA A 589 42.29 20.00 0.69
C ALA A 589 42.25 19.82 -0.85
N ARG A 590 43.03 20.62 -1.59
CA ARG A 590 43.41 20.30 -2.96
C ARG A 590 44.85 19.79 -2.95
N PRO A 591 45.17 18.68 -3.61
CA PRO A 591 46.58 18.21 -3.78
C PRO A 591 47.50 19.28 -4.38
N ASP A 592 46.93 20.22 -5.15
CA ASP A 592 47.71 21.29 -5.87
C ASP A 592 48.01 22.53 -5.01
N CYS A 593 47.42 22.72 -3.81
CA CYS A 593 47.72 23.85 -2.95
C CYS A 593 48.99 23.73 -2.10
N ARG A 594 49.70 22.61 -2.13
CA ARG A 594 50.96 22.40 -1.35
C ARG A 594 52.20 23.00 -1.99
N ARG A 595 52.07 23.72 -3.13
CA ARG A 595 53.26 24.23 -3.85
C ARG A 595 53.42 25.76 -3.97
N ASN A 596 52.50 26.55 -3.41
CA ASN A 596 52.70 28.00 -3.41
C ASN A 596 52.05 28.65 -2.17
N ASP A 597 52.84 29.28 -1.34
CA ASP A 597 52.51 30.05 -0.14
C ASP A 597 51.73 31.37 -0.48
N ARG A 598 50.65 31.27 -1.22
CA ARG A 598 49.73 32.40 -1.43
C ARG A 598 48.35 32.08 -0.90
N PRO A 599 47.75 33.00 -0.09
CA PRO A 599 46.38 32.80 0.41
C PRO A 599 45.40 32.72 -0.76
N CYS A 600 44.54 31.70 -0.75
CA CYS A 600 43.51 31.48 -1.75
C CYS A 600 42.49 32.64 -1.68
N ARG A 601 42.58 33.58 -2.59
CA ARG A 601 41.53 34.62 -2.79
C ARG A 601 40.39 33.98 -3.56
N LEU A 602 39.24 33.89 -2.92
CA LEU A 602 37.98 33.55 -3.59
C LEU A 602 37.59 34.74 -4.52
N PRO A 603 37.10 34.47 -5.75
CA PRO A 603 36.57 35.55 -6.59
C PRO A 603 35.31 36.10 -5.92
N VAL A 604 35.35 37.38 -5.60
CA VAL A 604 34.17 38.15 -5.16
C VAL A 604 33.39 38.49 -6.42
N ASN A 605 32.34 37.75 -6.72
CA ASN A 605 31.37 38.18 -7.70
C ASN A 605 30.53 39.30 -7.10
N THR A 606 30.82 40.51 -7.55
CA THR A 606 29.99 41.71 -7.35
C THR A 606 28.64 41.51 -8.03
N VAL A 607 27.58 41.49 -7.24
CA VAL A 607 26.21 41.61 -7.71
C VAL A 607 25.92 43.08 -7.89
N PRO A 608 25.43 43.57 -9.06
CA PRO A 608 24.92 44.94 -9.19
C PRO A 608 23.59 45.06 -8.41
N HIS A 609 23.31 46.33 -8.00
CA HIS A 609 22.22 46.81 -7.15
C HIS A 609 20.81 46.29 -7.48
#